data_559f7f8e0df44030c57be8208b4034aa
#
_entry.id   559f7f8e0df44030c57be8208b4034aa
#
_cell.length_a   1.000
_cell.length_b   1.000
_cell.length_c   1.000
_cell.angle_alpha   90.00
_cell.angle_beta   90.00
_cell.angle_gamma   90.00
#
_symmetry.space_group_name_H-M   'P 1'
#
loop_
_entity.id
_entity.type
_entity.pdbx_description
1 polymer ?
#
loop_
_entity_poly.entity_id
_entity_poly.type
_entity_poly.pdbx_seq_one_letter_code
_entity_poly.pdbx_strand_id
1 'polypeptide(L)'
;MLGWVGYVNGGSQILSLAGRTSRVSLPGRGPSVFRRVPPKFARPGVFTVTEFLIALALVGMIAAACAGLFLASERAFVLARGYAAVAEEGQLVLERIRRAVERAHATARFPGFLVLESIFGQWTFPDTLIVWCPAEGVSSARELPRMDEVVVFCPDPSVPNRLVEVRFPGNTELGPPAGDSQGWRTAIAEGLGSSDAEVVVLTERLRTVLLELGGSHRRQAGVFFFDLLRPSDEELAQFRKGALTWEDLPWVQNAYGTQYGLRQHWLRIELQLVSGEDAAAGEVVPFFGSAAIYYGVRRVE
;
A
#
# COMPACT_ATOMS: atom_id res chain seq x y z
N MET A 1 -22.40 17.38 -2.96
CA MET A 1 -23.03 16.38 -3.84
C MET A 1 -21.96 15.83 -4.77
N LEU A 2 -21.34 14.73 -4.41
CA LEU A 2 -20.47 13.97 -5.29
C LEU A 2 -20.69 12.49 -4.97
N GLY A 3 -21.14 11.79 -5.99
CA GLY A 3 -21.69 10.44 -5.89
C GLY A 3 -20.63 9.39 -5.62
N TRP A 4 -20.98 8.48 -4.75
CA TRP A 4 -20.28 7.23 -4.50
C TRP A 4 -20.51 6.26 -5.65
N VAL A 5 -19.43 5.84 -6.31
CA VAL A 5 -19.44 4.70 -7.23
C VAL A 5 -19.00 3.47 -6.41
N GLY A 6 -19.96 2.57 -6.21
CA GLY A 6 -19.70 1.28 -5.55
C GLY A 6 -18.85 0.37 -6.43
N TYR A 7 -17.77 -0.15 -5.88
CA TYR A 7 -16.96 -1.19 -6.51
C TYR A 7 -17.54 -2.55 -6.15
N VAL A 8 -18.08 -3.23 -7.17
CA VAL A 8 -18.64 -4.58 -7.07
C VAL A 8 -17.49 -5.58 -7.08
N ASN A 9 -17.45 -6.42 -6.06
CA ASN A 9 -16.54 -7.54 -5.88
C ASN A 9 -16.81 -8.61 -6.96
N GLY A 10 -15.97 -8.67 -7.99
CA GLY A 10 -16.04 -9.68 -9.05
C GLY A 10 -15.32 -10.97 -8.61
N GLY A 11 -16.09 -11.96 -8.17
CA GLY A 11 -15.61 -13.30 -7.90
C GLY A 11 -15.02 -13.94 -9.15
N SER A 12 -13.77 -14.41 -9.04
CA SER A 12 -13.09 -15.20 -10.06
C SER A 12 -13.74 -16.58 -10.19
N GLN A 13 -14.58 -16.76 -11.18
CA GLN A 13 -14.99 -18.10 -11.64
C GLN A 13 -13.91 -18.67 -12.54
N ILE A 14 -13.22 -19.68 -12.07
CA ILE A 14 -12.36 -20.52 -12.86
C ILE A 14 -13.26 -21.38 -13.77
N LEU A 15 -13.37 -21.00 -15.04
CA LEU A 15 -14.02 -21.80 -16.08
C LEU A 15 -13.08 -22.95 -16.47
N SER A 16 -13.39 -24.14 -15.94
CA SER A 16 -12.82 -25.41 -16.39
C SER A 16 -13.42 -25.74 -17.77
N LEU A 17 -12.66 -25.52 -18.83
CA LEU A 17 -12.96 -25.99 -20.18
C LEU A 17 -12.61 -27.47 -20.30
N ALA A 18 -13.52 -28.34 -19.94
CA ALA A 18 -13.46 -29.77 -20.30
C ALA A 18 -13.71 -29.89 -21.80
N GLY A 19 -12.64 -30.20 -22.52
CA GLY A 19 -12.68 -30.50 -23.96
C GLY A 19 -13.51 -31.72 -24.28
N ARG A 20 -14.71 -31.55 -24.82
CA ARG A 20 -15.48 -32.59 -25.51
C ARG A 20 -14.95 -32.69 -26.93
N THR A 21 -14.11 -33.69 -27.17
CA THR A 21 -13.76 -34.09 -28.54
C THR A 21 -14.93 -34.83 -29.18
N SER A 22 -15.73 -34.14 -29.94
CA SER A 22 -16.74 -34.73 -30.81
C SER A 22 -16.03 -35.30 -32.03
N ARG A 23 -15.96 -36.65 -32.13
CA ARG A 23 -15.57 -37.34 -33.38
C ARG A 23 -16.66 -37.11 -34.42
N VAL A 24 -16.39 -36.23 -35.39
CA VAL A 24 -17.17 -36.11 -36.60
C VAL A 24 -16.72 -37.20 -37.54
N SER A 25 -17.60 -38.20 -37.74
CA SER A 25 -17.44 -39.24 -38.77
C SER A 25 -17.70 -38.60 -40.14
N LEU A 26 -16.66 -38.48 -40.95
CA LEU A 26 -16.79 -38.07 -42.35
C LEU A 26 -17.26 -39.24 -43.21
N PRO A 27 -18.29 -39.07 -44.06
CA PRO A 27 -18.71 -40.13 -45.00
C PRO A 27 -17.66 -40.33 -46.06
N GLY A 28 -17.45 -41.64 -46.40
CA GLY A 28 -16.46 -42.11 -47.35
C GLY A 28 -16.59 -41.44 -48.71
N ARG A 29 -15.58 -40.73 -49.13
CA ARG A 29 -15.37 -40.30 -50.52
C ARG A 29 -14.62 -41.41 -51.28
N GLY A 30 -15.29 -41.88 -52.32
CA GLY A 30 -14.75 -42.85 -53.27
C GLY A 30 -13.45 -42.34 -53.95
N PRO A 31 -12.68 -43.23 -54.56
CA PRO A 31 -11.39 -42.90 -55.18
C PRO A 31 -11.57 -41.96 -56.38
N SER A 32 -11.35 -40.68 -56.15
CA SER A 32 -11.21 -39.72 -57.26
C SER A 32 -9.87 -39.96 -57.92
N VAL A 33 -9.91 -40.42 -59.16
CA VAL A 33 -8.74 -40.53 -60.02
C VAL A 33 -8.18 -39.17 -60.32
N PHE A 34 -7.29 -38.69 -59.46
CA PHE A 34 -6.55 -37.46 -59.69
C PHE A 34 -5.61 -37.65 -60.86
N ARG A 35 -6.05 -37.24 -62.06
CA ARG A 35 -5.22 -37.07 -63.21
C ARG A 35 -4.11 -36.09 -62.90
N ARG A 36 -2.90 -36.58 -62.56
CA ARG A 36 -1.73 -35.69 -62.33
C ARG A 36 -1.45 -34.92 -63.60
N VAL A 37 -1.82 -33.65 -63.64
CA VAL A 37 -1.32 -32.72 -64.63
C VAL A 37 0.15 -32.47 -64.26
N PRO A 38 1.10 -32.73 -65.13
CA PRO A 38 2.52 -32.52 -64.87
C PRO A 38 2.69 -30.99 -64.56
N PRO A 39 3.43 -30.63 -63.52
CA PRO A 39 3.70 -29.24 -63.26
C PRO A 39 4.45 -28.66 -64.45
N LYS A 40 3.85 -27.71 -65.14
CA LYS A 40 4.58 -26.89 -66.10
C LYS A 40 5.68 -26.19 -65.30
N PHE A 41 6.90 -26.65 -65.41
CA PHE A 41 8.06 -25.93 -64.85
C PHE A 41 8.06 -24.56 -65.51
N ALA A 42 7.55 -23.57 -64.82
CA ALA A 42 7.71 -22.17 -65.20
C ALA A 42 9.22 -21.93 -65.25
N ARG A 43 9.68 -21.46 -66.40
CA ARG A 43 11.09 -21.04 -66.56
C ARG A 43 11.39 -20.08 -65.39
N PRO A 44 12.54 -20.26 -64.70
CA PRO A 44 12.92 -19.34 -63.65
C PRO A 44 13.01 -17.94 -64.29
N GLY A 45 12.09 -17.08 -63.97
CA GLY A 45 12.14 -15.70 -64.41
C GLY A 45 13.43 -15.09 -63.87
N VAL A 46 14.24 -14.53 -64.80
CA VAL A 46 15.43 -13.79 -64.36
C VAL A 46 14.94 -12.53 -63.71
N PHE A 47 15.16 -12.42 -62.38
CA PHE A 47 14.83 -11.24 -61.62
C PHE A 47 15.54 -10.03 -62.20
N THR A 48 14.81 -8.97 -62.47
CA THR A 48 15.38 -7.69 -62.83
C THR A 48 16.08 -6.99 -61.66
N VAL A 49 17.11 -6.23 -61.92
CA VAL A 49 17.81 -5.48 -60.87
C VAL A 49 16.84 -4.56 -60.12
N THR A 50 15.83 -4.04 -60.79
CA THR A 50 14.77 -3.22 -60.20
C THR A 50 13.89 -3.99 -59.24
N GLU A 51 13.48 -5.21 -59.54
CA GLU A 51 12.71 -6.05 -58.62
C GLU A 51 13.51 -6.41 -57.36
N PHE A 52 14.80 -6.67 -57.52
CA PHE A 52 15.70 -6.90 -56.39
C PHE A 52 15.82 -5.66 -55.49
N LEU A 53 15.99 -4.47 -56.06
CA LEU A 53 16.07 -3.21 -55.28
C LEU A 53 14.75 -2.92 -54.53
N ILE A 54 13.61 -3.14 -55.19
CA ILE A 54 12.30 -2.97 -54.54
C ILE A 54 12.12 -3.97 -53.40
N ALA A 55 12.47 -5.22 -53.61
CA ALA A 55 12.40 -6.22 -52.57
C ALA A 55 13.32 -5.91 -51.39
N LEU A 56 14.55 -5.43 -51.65
CA LEU A 56 15.47 -5.02 -50.59
C LEU A 56 14.93 -3.79 -49.80
N ALA A 57 14.33 -2.83 -50.47
CA ALA A 57 13.71 -1.68 -49.82
C ALA A 57 12.53 -2.08 -48.93
N LEU A 58 11.68 -3.01 -49.41
CA LEU A 58 10.55 -3.52 -48.61
C LEU A 58 11.04 -4.30 -47.40
N VAL A 59 12.04 -5.20 -47.55
CA VAL A 59 12.66 -5.89 -46.44
C VAL A 59 13.26 -4.94 -45.42
N GLY A 60 13.93 -3.87 -45.89
CA GLY A 60 14.47 -2.83 -45.05
C GLY A 60 13.38 -2.08 -44.22
N MET A 61 12.25 -1.74 -44.86
CA MET A 61 11.12 -1.11 -44.16
C MET A 61 10.51 -2.03 -43.13
N ILE A 62 10.31 -3.31 -43.46
CA ILE A 62 9.79 -4.31 -42.50
C ILE A 62 10.76 -4.49 -41.32
N ALA A 63 12.06 -4.61 -41.59
CA ALA A 63 13.07 -4.73 -40.55
C ALA A 63 13.10 -3.50 -39.62
N ALA A 64 12.98 -2.28 -40.17
CA ALA A 64 12.90 -1.07 -39.38
C ALA A 64 11.62 -1.00 -38.51
N ALA A 65 10.47 -1.40 -39.08
CA ALA A 65 9.22 -1.48 -38.33
C ALA A 65 9.30 -2.52 -37.20
N CYS A 66 9.85 -3.71 -37.45
CA CYS A 66 10.06 -4.74 -36.44
C CYS A 66 11.03 -4.27 -35.33
N ALA A 67 12.12 -3.58 -35.66
CA ALA A 67 13.05 -3.01 -34.71
C ALA A 67 12.37 -1.96 -33.82
N GLY A 68 11.54 -1.08 -34.41
CA GLY A 68 10.75 -0.10 -33.68
C GLY A 68 9.77 -0.73 -32.69
N LEU A 69 9.04 -1.76 -33.12
CA LEU A 69 8.12 -2.53 -32.25
C LEU A 69 8.87 -3.24 -31.13
N PHE A 70 10.02 -3.84 -31.42
CA PHE A 70 10.84 -4.51 -30.41
C PHE A 70 11.30 -3.51 -29.32
N LEU A 71 11.84 -2.36 -29.70
CA LEU A 71 12.25 -1.32 -28.75
C LEU A 71 11.07 -0.79 -27.92
N ALA A 72 9.91 -0.58 -28.55
CA ALA A 72 8.70 -0.16 -27.85
C ALA A 72 8.23 -1.23 -26.84
N SER A 73 8.25 -2.49 -27.22
CA SER A 73 7.89 -3.62 -26.36
C SER A 73 8.86 -3.75 -25.19
N GLU A 74 10.16 -3.61 -25.41
CA GLU A 74 11.17 -3.68 -24.35
C GLU A 74 10.97 -2.56 -23.33
N ARG A 75 10.74 -1.32 -23.78
CA ARG A 75 10.45 -0.19 -22.89
C ARG A 75 9.16 -0.41 -22.10
N ALA A 76 8.11 -0.88 -22.74
CA ALA A 76 6.85 -1.19 -22.07
C ALA A 76 7.02 -2.30 -21.01
N PHE A 77 7.83 -3.31 -21.29
CA PHE A 77 8.12 -4.40 -20.36
C PHE A 77 8.91 -3.91 -19.14
N VAL A 78 9.93 -3.07 -19.34
CA VAL A 78 10.71 -2.48 -18.22
C VAL A 78 9.81 -1.61 -17.33
N LEU A 79 8.96 -0.78 -17.92
CA LEU A 79 7.98 0.02 -17.17
C LEU A 79 7.00 -0.84 -16.39
N ALA A 80 6.38 -1.83 -17.05
CA ALA A 80 5.42 -2.73 -16.42
C ALA A 80 6.04 -3.50 -15.24
N ARG A 81 7.29 -3.95 -15.38
CA ARG A 81 8.02 -4.62 -14.30
C ARG A 81 8.32 -3.68 -13.15
N GLY A 82 8.71 -2.43 -13.43
CA GLY A 82 8.91 -1.41 -12.41
C GLY A 82 7.64 -1.14 -11.59
N TYR A 83 6.50 -1.00 -12.27
CA TYR A 83 5.21 -0.83 -11.61
C TYR A 83 4.79 -2.05 -10.78
N ALA A 84 4.97 -3.26 -11.31
CA ALA A 84 4.63 -4.48 -10.59
C ALA A 84 5.43 -4.61 -9.29
N ALA A 85 6.73 -4.32 -9.32
CA ALA A 85 7.58 -4.36 -8.14
C ALA A 85 7.13 -3.33 -7.07
N VAL A 86 6.83 -2.10 -7.49
CA VAL A 86 6.35 -1.05 -6.57
C VAL A 86 4.97 -1.40 -6.01
N ALA A 87 4.08 -1.99 -6.83
CA ALA A 87 2.75 -2.41 -6.39
C ALA A 87 2.83 -3.51 -5.31
N GLU A 88 3.70 -4.49 -5.49
CA GLU A 88 3.94 -5.54 -4.51
C GLU A 88 4.51 -4.96 -3.21
N GLU A 89 5.55 -4.12 -3.31
CA GLU A 89 6.19 -3.46 -2.16
C GLU A 89 5.18 -2.62 -1.37
N GLY A 90 4.38 -1.78 -2.05
CA GLY A 90 3.37 -0.95 -1.40
C GLY A 90 2.28 -1.76 -0.68
N GLN A 91 1.84 -2.87 -1.28
CA GLN A 91 0.89 -3.78 -0.63
C GLN A 91 1.48 -4.45 0.61
N LEU A 92 2.74 -4.89 0.56
CA LEU A 92 3.43 -5.49 1.70
C LEU A 92 3.57 -4.50 2.86
N VAL A 93 3.92 -3.24 2.57
CA VAL A 93 4.00 -2.18 3.57
C VAL A 93 2.65 -1.95 4.24
N LEU A 94 1.57 -1.77 3.45
CA LEU A 94 0.23 -1.58 3.99
C LEU A 94 -0.23 -2.76 4.83
N GLU A 95 0.01 -3.97 4.37
CA GLU A 95 -0.33 -5.20 5.10
C GLU A 95 0.45 -5.32 6.42
N ARG A 96 1.71 -4.91 6.44
CA ARG A 96 2.53 -4.89 7.66
C ARG A 96 1.96 -3.94 8.70
N ILE A 97 1.62 -2.72 8.29
CA ILE A 97 1.00 -1.72 9.17
C ILE A 97 -0.38 -2.20 9.63
N ARG A 98 -1.22 -2.71 8.73
CA ARG A 98 -2.54 -3.23 9.04
C ARG A 98 -2.47 -4.32 10.11
N ARG A 99 -1.59 -5.30 9.95
CA ARG A 99 -1.39 -6.38 10.94
C ARG A 99 -0.94 -5.87 12.30
N ALA A 100 -0.10 -4.83 12.34
CA ALA A 100 0.29 -4.22 13.60
C ALA A 100 -0.92 -3.58 14.29
N VAL A 101 -1.71 -2.78 13.56
CA VAL A 101 -2.93 -2.13 14.08
C VAL A 101 -3.98 -3.16 14.53
N GLU A 102 -4.20 -4.24 13.78
CA GLU A 102 -5.14 -5.31 14.16
C GLU A 102 -4.75 -6.06 15.43
N ARG A 103 -3.45 -6.08 15.77
CA ARG A 103 -2.92 -6.66 17.01
C ARG A 103 -2.82 -5.67 18.15
N ALA A 104 -3.18 -4.41 17.90
CA ALA A 104 -3.03 -3.38 18.89
C ALA A 104 -3.88 -3.66 20.13
N HIS A 105 -3.28 -3.42 21.30
CA HIS A 105 -3.96 -3.50 22.59
C HIS A 105 -4.44 -2.13 23.02
N ALA A 106 -5.70 -1.99 23.36
CA ALA A 106 -6.29 -0.74 23.82
C ALA A 106 -6.78 -0.82 25.25
N THR A 107 -6.60 0.27 26.01
CA THR A 107 -7.07 0.43 27.39
C THR A 107 -7.84 1.73 27.54
N ALA A 108 -8.31 2.04 28.75
CA ALA A 108 -8.96 3.31 29.04
C ALA A 108 -8.01 4.51 28.88
N ARG A 109 -6.69 4.31 29.07
CA ARG A 109 -5.68 5.39 29.02
C ARG A 109 -4.88 5.39 27.72
N PHE A 110 -4.86 4.30 26.97
CA PHE A 110 -4.16 4.22 25.70
C PHE A 110 -5.06 3.60 24.63
N PRO A 111 -5.29 4.31 23.51
CA PRO A 111 -6.28 3.93 22.51
C PRO A 111 -5.84 2.79 21.56
N GLY A 112 -4.72 2.14 21.82
CA GLY A 112 -4.14 1.06 21.02
C GLY A 112 -3.12 1.57 20.01
N PHE A 113 -3.36 2.71 19.39
CA PHE A 113 -2.40 3.38 18.53
C PHE A 113 -2.60 4.90 18.54
N LEU A 114 -1.55 5.63 18.21
CA LEU A 114 -1.49 7.09 18.13
C LEU A 114 -0.87 7.50 16.80
N VAL A 115 -1.29 8.66 16.31
CA VAL A 115 -0.63 9.34 15.19
C VAL A 115 0.03 10.59 15.71
N LEU A 116 1.33 10.74 15.47
CA LEU A 116 2.07 11.96 15.74
C LEU A 116 2.29 12.72 14.45
N GLU A 117 2.37 14.03 14.60
CA GLU A 117 2.61 14.96 13.51
C GLU A 117 4.07 15.43 13.52
N SER A 118 4.75 15.34 12.39
CA SER A 118 6.02 16.04 12.16
C SER A 118 5.75 17.47 11.72
N ILE A 119 6.44 18.42 12.34
CA ILE A 119 6.26 19.86 12.07
C ILE A 119 7.51 20.39 11.36
N PHE A 120 7.32 20.93 10.15
CA PHE A 120 8.35 21.53 9.32
C PHE A 120 7.95 22.96 8.97
N GLY A 121 8.35 23.93 9.80
CA GLY A 121 7.95 25.33 9.63
C GLY A 121 6.43 25.49 9.74
N GLN A 122 5.77 25.86 8.63
CA GLN A 122 4.31 25.96 8.55
C GLN A 122 3.60 24.66 8.16
N TRP A 123 4.35 23.60 7.84
CA TRP A 123 3.81 22.36 7.36
C TRP A 123 3.70 21.33 8.49
N THR A 124 2.57 20.65 8.54
CA THR A 124 2.30 19.59 9.53
C THR A 124 1.96 18.31 8.78
N PHE A 125 2.69 17.22 9.10
CA PHE A 125 2.53 15.92 8.49
C PHE A 125 2.20 14.87 9.56
N PRO A 126 1.02 14.27 9.55
CA PRO A 126 0.69 13.15 10.43
C PRO A 126 1.34 11.86 9.89
N ASP A 127 2.66 11.74 10.04
CA ASP A 127 3.51 10.77 9.36
C ASP A 127 4.08 9.68 10.27
N THR A 128 3.82 9.75 11.57
CA THR A 128 4.34 8.79 12.54
C THR A 128 3.21 8.07 13.25
N LEU A 129 3.15 6.75 13.08
CA LEU A 129 2.19 5.87 13.75
C LEU A 129 2.87 5.09 14.86
N ILE A 130 2.32 5.16 16.06
CA ILE A 130 2.74 4.40 17.24
C ILE A 130 1.67 3.36 17.53
N VAL A 131 2.04 2.09 17.62
CA VAL A 131 1.10 0.99 17.87
C VAL A 131 1.55 0.19 19.08
N TRP A 132 0.66 -0.03 20.04
CA TRP A 132 0.93 -0.90 21.18
C TRP A 132 0.64 -2.36 20.84
N CYS A 133 1.69 -3.14 20.62
CA CYS A 133 1.64 -4.55 20.22
C CYS A 133 2.35 -5.43 21.26
N PRO A 134 1.73 -5.75 22.40
CA PRO A 134 2.34 -6.64 23.37
C PRO A 134 2.51 -8.05 22.82
N ALA A 135 3.65 -8.70 23.11
CA ALA A 135 3.93 -10.07 22.68
C ALA A 135 3.04 -11.10 23.39
N GLU A 136 2.70 -10.83 24.64
CA GLU A 136 1.83 -11.64 25.47
C GLU A 136 0.67 -10.80 26.02
N GLY A 137 -0.39 -11.45 26.46
CA GLY A 137 -1.54 -10.75 27.03
C GLY A 137 -1.13 -9.81 28.17
N VAL A 138 -1.55 -8.55 28.06
CA VAL A 138 -1.25 -7.51 29.05
C VAL A 138 -2.01 -7.82 30.33
N SER A 139 -1.33 -7.73 31.48
CA SER A 139 -2.00 -7.76 32.78
C SER A 139 -3.06 -6.66 32.82
N SER A 140 -4.29 -7.00 33.26
CA SER A 140 -5.43 -6.07 33.36
C SER A 140 -5.15 -4.83 34.22
N ALA A 141 -4.10 -4.85 35.04
CA ALA A 141 -3.68 -3.74 35.87
C ALA A 141 -2.84 -2.69 35.13
N ARG A 142 -2.31 -3.00 33.93
CA ARG A 142 -1.44 -2.09 33.19
C ARG A 142 -2.25 -1.31 32.15
N GLU A 143 -2.23 0.00 32.27
CA GLU A 143 -3.03 0.89 31.42
C GLU A 143 -2.21 1.62 30.33
N LEU A 144 -0.87 1.58 30.42
CA LEU A 144 0.05 2.20 29.46
C LEU A 144 1.01 1.15 28.89
N PRO A 145 1.46 1.33 27.63
CA PRO A 145 2.44 0.46 27.00
C PRO A 145 3.81 0.59 27.67
N ARG A 146 4.60 -0.48 27.60
CA ARG A 146 6.05 -0.38 27.77
C ARG A 146 6.67 -0.11 26.41
N MET A 147 7.83 0.53 26.37
CA MET A 147 8.49 0.87 25.10
C MET A 147 8.86 -0.38 24.28
N ASP A 148 9.22 -1.51 24.92
CA ASP A 148 9.49 -2.78 24.24
C ASP A 148 8.26 -3.46 23.60
N GLU A 149 7.07 -2.96 23.91
CA GLU A 149 5.80 -3.43 23.32
C GLU A 149 5.28 -2.49 22.22
N VAL A 150 6.01 -1.40 21.95
CA VAL A 150 5.61 -0.41 20.98
C VAL A 150 6.29 -0.67 19.64
N VAL A 151 5.51 -0.53 18.58
CA VAL A 151 5.98 -0.52 17.20
C VAL A 151 5.72 0.84 16.60
N VAL A 152 6.74 1.46 16.02
CA VAL A 152 6.64 2.79 15.40
C VAL A 152 6.86 2.66 13.89
N PHE A 153 5.97 3.28 13.10
CA PHE A 153 6.11 3.42 11.66
C PHE A 153 6.28 4.90 11.34
N CYS A 154 7.40 5.26 10.73
CA CYS A 154 7.68 6.66 10.35
C CYS A 154 8.66 6.73 9.17
N PRO A 155 8.71 7.86 8.43
CA PRO A 155 9.82 8.14 7.54
C PRO A 155 11.13 8.20 8.32
N ASP A 156 12.21 7.69 7.73
CA ASP A 156 13.54 7.78 8.34
C ASP A 156 13.97 9.25 8.42
N PRO A 157 14.29 9.79 9.62
CA PRO A 157 14.67 11.20 9.77
C PRO A 157 15.95 11.58 9.00
N SER A 158 16.85 10.61 8.75
CA SER A 158 18.11 10.80 8.05
C SER A 158 18.02 10.54 6.55
N VAL A 159 17.10 9.68 6.13
CA VAL A 159 16.91 9.27 4.74
C VAL A 159 15.40 9.31 4.39
N PRO A 160 14.84 10.49 4.06
CA PRO A 160 13.40 10.72 3.96
C PRO A 160 12.64 9.88 2.91
N ASN A 161 13.33 9.26 1.96
CA ASN A 161 12.74 8.31 1.00
C ASN A 161 12.60 6.89 1.57
N ARG A 162 12.98 6.66 2.82
CA ARG A 162 12.78 5.38 3.53
C ARG A 162 11.59 5.47 4.47
N LEU A 163 10.79 4.43 4.48
CA LEU A 163 9.82 4.16 5.53
C LEU A 163 10.37 3.06 6.42
N VAL A 164 10.38 3.27 7.71
CA VAL A 164 10.93 2.33 8.68
C VAL A 164 9.89 1.88 9.70
N GLU A 165 10.05 0.64 10.16
CA GLU A 165 9.45 0.11 11.38
C GLU A 165 10.52 0.10 12.47
N VAL A 166 10.23 0.68 13.61
CA VAL A 166 11.16 0.81 14.73
C VAL A 166 10.58 0.10 15.95
N ARG A 167 11.42 -0.66 16.63
CA ARG A 167 11.13 -1.32 17.90
C ARG A 167 12.24 -1.04 18.89
N PHE A 168 11.93 -1.13 20.17
CA PHE A 168 12.85 -0.83 21.26
C PHE A 168 13.01 -2.05 22.20
N PRO A 169 13.57 -3.18 21.71
CA PRO A 169 13.68 -4.39 22.50
C PRO A 169 14.48 -4.14 23.77
N GLY A 170 13.99 -4.67 24.90
CA GLY A 170 14.64 -4.50 26.20
C GLY A 170 14.37 -3.18 26.92
N ASN A 171 13.74 -2.20 26.28
CA ASN A 171 13.33 -0.98 26.96
C ASN A 171 11.99 -1.21 27.69
N THR A 172 12.07 -1.52 28.98
CA THR A 172 10.91 -1.84 29.83
C THR A 172 10.26 -0.62 30.48
N GLU A 173 10.72 0.60 30.18
CA GLU A 173 10.13 1.83 30.67
C GLU A 173 8.70 1.99 30.16
N LEU A 174 7.85 2.62 30.98
CA LEU A 174 6.49 2.93 30.55
C LEU A 174 6.50 4.06 29.52
N GLY A 175 5.78 3.86 28.44
CA GLY A 175 5.56 4.92 27.45
C GLY A 175 4.79 6.10 28.02
N PRO A 176 4.92 7.27 27.42
CA PRO A 176 4.18 8.46 27.81
C PRO A 176 2.66 8.25 27.71
N PRO A 177 1.85 9.05 28.41
CA PRO A 177 0.41 9.09 28.24
C PRO A 177 0.01 9.40 26.79
N ALA A 178 -1.15 8.90 26.35
CA ALA A 178 -1.62 9.09 24.97
C ALA A 178 -1.75 10.56 24.53
N GLY A 179 -2.00 11.49 25.46
CA GLY A 179 -2.10 12.93 25.18
C GLY A 179 -0.76 13.66 25.16
N ASP A 180 0.33 13.01 25.57
CA ASP A 180 1.66 13.65 25.62
C ASP A 180 2.44 13.40 24.33
N SER A 181 2.07 14.13 23.28
CA SER A 181 2.74 14.04 21.97
C SER A 181 4.22 14.42 22.03
N GLN A 182 4.61 15.33 22.93
CA GLN A 182 6.01 15.73 23.06
C GLN A 182 6.85 14.66 23.76
N GLY A 183 6.30 14.06 24.82
CA GLY A 183 6.94 12.91 25.49
C GLY A 183 7.18 11.76 24.51
N TRP A 184 6.20 11.46 23.66
CA TRP A 184 6.36 10.42 22.61
C TRP A 184 7.44 10.77 21.60
N ARG A 185 7.51 12.02 21.10
CA ARG A 185 8.59 12.43 20.19
C ARG A 185 9.96 12.28 20.83
N THR A 186 10.09 12.68 22.09
CA THR A 186 11.35 12.54 22.83
C THR A 186 11.74 11.07 23.02
N ALA A 187 10.82 10.23 23.50
CA ALA A 187 11.07 8.80 23.71
C ALA A 187 11.47 8.07 22.41
N ILE A 188 10.83 8.40 21.29
CA ILE A 188 11.18 7.81 19.98
C ILE A 188 12.55 8.30 19.52
N ALA A 189 12.85 9.60 19.66
CA ALA A 189 14.14 10.16 19.26
C ALA A 189 15.30 9.58 20.08
N GLU A 190 15.12 9.45 21.40
CA GLU A 190 16.09 8.80 22.29
C GLU A 190 16.27 7.32 21.95
N GLY A 191 15.15 6.62 21.70
CA GLY A 191 15.15 5.23 21.30
C GLY A 191 15.88 5.01 19.96
N LEU A 192 15.65 5.85 18.95
CA LEU A 192 16.36 5.80 17.67
C LEU A 192 17.86 6.09 17.79
N GLY A 193 18.25 6.87 18.78
CA GLY A 193 19.66 7.13 19.10
C GLY A 193 20.34 5.98 19.85
N SER A 194 19.59 5.01 20.38
CA SER A 194 20.11 3.86 21.09
C SER A 194 20.64 2.79 20.12
N SER A 195 21.72 2.12 20.51
CA SER A 195 22.26 0.95 19.77
C SER A 195 21.32 -0.27 19.81
N ASP A 196 20.36 -0.26 20.71
CA ASP A 196 19.45 -1.38 20.95
C ASP A 196 18.13 -1.28 20.15
N ALA A 197 17.96 -0.17 19.40
CA ALA A 197 16.81 -0.03 18.52
C ALA A 197 16.89 -1.01 17.34
N GLU A 198 15.83 -1.74 17.12
CA GLU A 198 15.65 -2.56 15.92
C GLU A 198 14.93 -1.72 14.86
N VAL A 199 15.64 -1.38 13.79
CA VAL A 199 15.11 -0.59 12.67
C VAL A 199 15.02 -1.47 11.44
N VAL A 200 13.81 -1.68 10.95
CA VAL A 200 13.52 -2.45 9.73
C VAL A 200 13.09 -1.50 8.63
N VAL A 201 13.82 -1.44 7.53
CA VAL A 201 13.42 -0.67 6.35
C VAL A 201 12.30 -1.41 5.64
N LEU A 202 11.14 -0.76 5.50
CA LEU A 202 9.97 -1.31 4.82
C LEU A 202 9.99 -1.00 3.32
N THR A 203 10.45 0.20 2.94
CA THR A 203 10.67 0.63 1.56
C THR A 203 11.72 1.73 1.50
N GLU A 204 12.46 1.80 0.40
CA GLU A 204 13.39 2.89 0.06
C GLU A 204 12.85 3.76 -1.08
N ARG A 205 11.60 3.54 -1.47
CA ARG A 205 10.94 4.19 -2.62
C ARG A 205 9.88 5.20 -2.21
N LEU A 206 9.87 5.64 -0.94
CA LEU A 206 8.93 6.65 -0.50
C LEU A 206 9.16 7.94 -1.29
N ARG A 207 8.09 8.47 -1.91
CA ARG A 207 8.16 9.76 -2.58
C ARG A 207 8.58 10.83 -1.59
N THR A 208 9.47 11.71 -1.99
CA THR A 208 9.87 12.88 -1.21
C THR A 208 9.40 14.18 -1.84
N VAL A 209 9.11 15.17 -1.02
CA VAL A 209 8.82 16.53 -1.41
C VAL A 209 9.83 17.49 -0.79
N LEU A 210 10.20 18.50 -1.54
CA LEU A 210 11.11 19.53 -1.06
C LEU A 210 10.28 20.66 -0.44
N LEU A 211 10.43 20.86 0.86
CA LEU A 211 9.74 21.89 1.63
C LEU A 211 10.62 23.12 1.77
N GLU A 212 10.06 24.29 1.51
CA GLU A 212 10.69 25.59 1.78
C GLU A 212 10.29 26.04 3.19
N LEU A 213 11.27 26.11 4.10
CA LEU A 213 11.05 26.42 5.51
C LEU A 213 11.21 27.91 5.85
N GLY A 214 11.37 28.76 4.81
CA GLY A 214 11.67 30.18 4.94
C GLY A 214 13.15 30.49 4.79
N GLY A 215 13.47 31.60 4.12
CA GLY A 215 14.84 31.92 3.72
C GLY A 215 15.42 30.94 2.69
N SER A 216 16.65 30.52 2.88
CA SER A 216 17.33 29.55 2.01
C SER A 216 17.23 28.10 2.52
N HIS A 217 16.52 27.87 3.60
CA HIS A 217 16.44 26.54 4.20
C HIS A 217 15.41 25.67 3.47
N ARG A 218 15.88 24.53 2.96
CA ARG A 218 15.07 23.51 2.30
C ARG A 218 15.24 22.18 3.03
N ARG A 219 14.14 21.43 3.17
CA ARG A 219 14.17 20.11 3.75
C ARG A 219 13.35 19.14 2.89
N GLN A 220 13.85 17.94 2.71
CA GLN A 220 13.07 16.86 2.12
C GLN A 220 12.21 16.19 3.19
N ALA A 221 10.97 15.89 2.85
CA ALA A 221 10.05 15.12 3.67
C ALA A 221 9.46 13.97 2.84
N GLY A 222 9.32 12.80 3.45
CA GLY A 222 8.64 11.65 2.85
C GLY A 222 7.13 11.88 2.77
N VAL A 223 6.50 11.41 1.70
CA VAL A 223 5.04 11.53 1.50
C VAL A 223 4.37 10.26 2.03
N PHE A 224 4.04 10.31 3.30
CA PHE A 224 3.40 9.25 4.02
C PHE A 224 2.46 9.86 5.07
N PHE A 225 1.19 9.47 5.09
CA PHE A 225 0.18 10.10 5.95
C PHE A 225 -0.68 9.06 6.64
N PHE A 226 -1.01 9.38 7.88
CA PHE A 226 -2.03 8.72 8.66
C PHE A 226 -3.17 9.68 8.98
N ASP A 227 -4.39 9.24 8.77
CA ASP A 227 -5.58 9.97 9.18
C ASP A 227 -6.35 9.13 10.19
N LEU A 228 -6.46 9.64 11.41
CA LEU A 228 -7.08 8.93 12.52
C LEU A 228 -8.52 9.41 12.70
N LEU A 229 -9.47 8.54 12.41
CA LEU A 229 -10.88 8.78 12.63
C LEU A 229 -11.31 8.12 13.95
N ARG A 230 -11.69 8.94 14.91
CA ARG A 230 -12.16 8.52 16.22
C ARG A 230 -13.21 9.49 16.76
N PRO A 231 -14.10 9.07 17.68
CA PRO A 231 -14.91 10.02 18.44
C PRO A 231 -14.01 10.98 19.21
N SER A 232 -14.44 12.22 19.34
CA SER A 232 -13.74 13.18 20.18
C SER A 232 -13.83 12.77 21.65
N ASP A 233 -12.88 13.25 22.46
CA ASP A 233 -12.91 12.96 23.89
C ASP A 233 -14.12 13.61 24.59
N GLU A 234 -14.63 14.71 24.02
CA GLU A 234 -15.85 15.39 24.47
C GLU A 234 -17.09 14.54 24.20
N GLU A 235 -17.25 13.98 23.00
CA GLU A 235 -18.35 13.07 22.66
C GLU A 235 -18.33 11.83 23.56
N LEU A 236 -17.16 11.26 23.81
CA LEU A 236 -17.02 10.13 24.72
C LEU A 236 -17.36 10.50 26.17
N ALA A 237 -16.97 11.67 26.63
CA ALA A 237 -17.33 12.15 27.97
C ALA A 237 -18.85 12.35 28.09
N GLN A 238 -19.51 12.89 27.08
CA GLN A 238 -20.96 13.04 27.02
C GLN A 238 -21.68 11.69 26.98
N PHE A 239 -21.17 10.74 26.20
CA PHE A 239 -21.71 9.37 26.17
C PHE A 239 -21.61 8.71 27.55
N ARG A 240 -20.44 8.78 28.21
CA ARG A 240 -20.25 8.21 29.56
C ARG A 240 -21.18 8.82 30.60
N LYS A 241 -21.49 10.11 30.46
CA LYS A 241 -22.47 10.82 31.32
C LYS A 241 -23.93 10.53 30.94
N GLY A 242 -24.17 9.80 29.83
CA GLY A 242 -25.50 9.52 29.32
C GLY A 242 -26.19 10.69 28.61
N ALA A 243 -25.44 11.73 28.27
CA ALA A 243 -25.97 12.88 27.53
C ALA A 243 -26.09 12.60 26.01
N LEU A 244 -25.27 11.69 25.48
CA LEU A 244 -25.38 11.16 24.12
C LEU A 244 -25.78 9.72 24.14
N THR A 245 -26.58 9.29 23.16
CA THR A 245 -26.91 7.87 22.95
C THR A 245 -25.78 7.19 22.16
N TRP A 246 -25.87 5.87 22.06
CA TRP A 246 -24.89 5.10 21.31
C TRP A 246 -24.90 5.42 19.81
N GLU A 247 -26.10 5.68 19.26
CA GLU A 247 -26.30 6.04 17.86
C GLU A 247 -25.77 7.44 17.52
N ASP A 248 -25.65 8.31 18.51
CA ASP A 248 -25.14 9.67 18.31
C ASP A 248 -23.60 9.70 18.19
N LEU A 249 -22.91 8.62 18.56
CA LEU A 249 -21.46 8.53 18.49
C LEU A 249 -20.99 8.03 17.13
N PRO A 250 -20.31 8.85 16.33
CA PRO A 250 -19.67 8.37 15.10
C PRO A 250 -18.67 7.26 15.45
N TRP A 251 -18.53 6.29 14.55
CA TRP A 251 -17.57 5.18 14.65
C TRP A 251 -17.80 4.21 15.83
N VAL A 252 -18.92 4.26 16.45
CA VAL A 252 -19.31 3.34 17.52
C VAL A 252 -20.41 2.42 17.04
N GLN A 253 -20.27 1.12 17.29
CA GLN A 253 -21.26 0.12 16.91
C GLN A 253 -22.09 -0.27 18.14
N ASN A 254 -23.41 -0.25 18.00
CA ASN A 254 -24.33 -0.67 19.04
C ASN A 254 -24.47 -2.20 19.09
N ALA A 255 -23.39 -2.89 19.47
CA ALA A 255 -23.39 -4.36 19.54
C ALA A 255 -23.82 -4.91 20.90
N TYR A 256 -23.67 -4.10 21.95
CA TYR A 256 -23.82 -4.56 23.35
C TYR A 256 -24.86 -3.78 24.18
N GLY A 257 -25.65 -2.95 23.53
CA GLY A 257 -26.65 -2.14 24.20
C GLY A 257 -26.12 -0.78 24.69
N THR A 258 -26.92 -0.08 25.51
CA THR A 258 -26.66 1.30 25.92
C THR A 258 -25.55 1.48 26.96
N GLN A 259 -25.27 0.44 27.78
CA GLN A 259 -24.23 0.52 28.81
C GLN A 259 -22.85 0.10 28.32
N TYR A 260 -22.84 -0.79 27.35
CA TYR A 260 -21.61 -1.34 26.77
C TYR A 260 -21.69 -1.23 25.27
N GLY A 261 -20.60 -0.89 24.64
CA GLY A 261 -20.51 -0.87 23.21
C GLY A 261 -19.08 -0.96 22.71
N LEU A 262 -18.91 -1.04 21.40
CA LEU A 262 -17.62 -1.06 20.75
C LEU A 262 -17.25 0.36 20.32
N ARG A 263 -16.07 0.79 20.73
CA ARG A 263 -15.44 1.97 20.15
C ARG A 263 -14.53 1.50 19.03
N GLN A 264 -14.67 2.10 17.89
CA GLN A 264 -13.80 1.89 16.75
C GLN A 264 -12.80 3.03 16.64
N HIS A 265 -11.52 2.70 16.58
CA HIS A 265 -10.48 3.56 16.06
C HIS A 265 -10.18 3.11 14.63
N TRP A 266 -10.34 4.00 13.68
CA TRP A 266 -10.09 3.74 12.28
C TRP A 266 -8.94 4.60 11.78
N LEU A 267 -7.94 3.92 11.24
CA LEU A 267 -6.76 4.53 10.64
C LEU A 267 -6.88 4.45 9.12
N ARG A 268 -6.79 5.58 8.45
CA ARG A 268 -6.55 5.66 7.01
C ARG A 268 -5.06 5.87 6.77
N ILE A 269 -4.52 5.18 5.80
CA ILE A 269 -3.09 5.19 5.45
C ILE A 269 -3.00 5.65 4.00
N GLU A 270 -2.17 6.66 3.74
CA GLU A 270 -1.78 7.07 2.41
C GLU A 270 -0.27 6.96 2.27
N LEU A 271 0.18 6.20 1.27
CA LEU A 271 1.57 5.93 0.96
C LEU A 271 1.80 6.24 -0.51
N GLN A 272 2.82 7.05 -0.84
CA GLN A 272 3.19 7.35 -2.21
C GLN A 272 4.60 6.81 -2.48
N LEU A 273 4.70 5.82 -3.37
CA LEU A 273 5.96 5.22 -3.79
C LEU A 273 6.33 5.67 -5.20
N VAL A 274 7.62 5.55 -5.53
CA VAL A 274 8.16 5.96 -6.83
C VAL A 274 8.67 4.73 -7.59
N SER A 275 8.30 4.63 -8.87
CA SER A 275 8.68 3.48 -9.71
C SER A 275 10.13 3.52 -10.22
N GLY A 276 10.87 4.62 -10.00
CA GLY A 276 12.27 4.80 -10.39
C GLY A 276 13.24 4.75 -9.22
N GLU A 277 14.53 4.90 -9.50
CA GLU A 277 15.59 5.02 -8.50
C GLU A 277 15.61 6.42 -7.86
N ASP A 278 15.12 7.44 -8.55
CA ASP A 278 15.04 8.81 -8.04
C ASP A 278 13.68 9.07 -7.39
N ALA A 279 13.69 9.16 -6.06
CA ALA A 279 12.51 9.41 -5.24
C ALA A 279 11.84 10.78 -5.47
N ALA A 280 12.51 11.71 -6.16
CA ALA A 280 11.97 13.03 -6.47
C ALA A 280 11.43 13.14 -7.90
N ALA A 281 11.97 12.37 -8.87
CA ALA A 281 11.67 12.49 -10.29
C ALA A 281 10.96 11.27 -10.90
N GLY A 282 10.85 10.15 -10.16
CA GLY A 282 10.18 8.95 -10.65
C GLY A 282 8.66 9.09 -10.73
N GLU A 283 8.02 8.19 -11.46
CA GLU A 283 6.56 8.16 -11.56
C GLU A 283 5.93 7.69 -10.24
N VAL A 284 4.95 8.43 -9.76
CA VAL A 284 4.33 8.24 -8.44
C VAL A 284 3.20 7.25 -8.51
N VAL A 285 3.25 6.24 -7.64
CA VAL A 285 2.19 5.25 -7.46
C VAL A 285 1.60 5.45 -6.06
N PRO A 286 0.36 5.94 -5.96
CA PRO A 286 -0.31 6.11 -4.68
C PRO A 286 -0.92 4.80 -4.20
N PHE A 287 -0.82 4.54 -2.90
CA PHE A 287 -1.45 3.43 -2.20
C PHE A 287 -2.32 3.95 -1.07
N PHE A 288 -3.48 3.36 -0.94
CA PHE A 288 -4.43 3.67 0.12
C PHE A 288 -4.76 2.41 0.89
N GLY A 289 -4.73 2.50 2.20
CA GLY A 289 -5.09 1.42 3.09
C GLY A 289 -5.92 1.91 4.26
N SER A 290 -6.55 0.99 4.96
CA SER A 290 -7.20 1.28 6.22
C SER A 290 -7.07 0.10 7.16
N ALA A 291 -7.03 0.42 8.46
CA ALA A 291 -7.05 -0.56 9.54
C ALA A 291 -7.91 -0.03 10.69
N ALA A 292 -8.49 -0.94 11.47
CA ALA A 292 -9.33 -0.55 12.59
C ALA A 292 -9.14 -1.50 13.76
N ILE A 293 -9.30 -0.96 14.96
CA ILE A 293 -9.46 -1.75 16.18
C ILE A 293 -10.78 -1.42 16.86
N TYR A 294 -11.33 -2.42 17.53
CA TYR A 294 -12.55 -2.29 18.30
C TYR A 294 -12.25 -2.61 19.77
N TYR A 295 -12.75 -1.81 20.69
CA TYR A 295 -12.62 -2.08 22.10
C TYR A 295 -13.84 -1.64 22.88
N GLY A 296 -14.11 -2.33 23.98
CA GLY A 296 -15.28 -2.08 24.79
C GLY A 296 -15.23 -0.70 25.48
N VAL A 297 -16.33 0.03 25.39
CA VAL A 297 -16.54 1.25 26.14
C VAL A 297 -17.68 1.00 27.13
N ARG A 298 -17.38 1.12 28.40
CA ARG A 298 -18.38 0.98 29.47
C ARG A 298 -18.91 2.35 29.84
N ARG A 299 -20.23 2.47 29.90
CA ARG A 299 -20.88 3.64 30.48
C ARG A 299 -20.61 3.65 31.98
N VAL A 300 -20.16 4.77 32.52
CA VAL A 300 -20.05 4.99 33.97
C VAL A 300 -21.43 5.43 34.46
N GLU A 301 -22.03 4.62 35.33
CA GLU A 301 -23.28 4.96 36.02
C GLU A 301 -23.05 6.05 37.08
#